data_ea5c6a8aeb1fcbe7af8433a052b17e61
#
_entry.id   ea5c6a8aeb1fcbe7af8433a052b17e61
#
_cell.length_a   1.000
_cell.length_b   1.000
_cell.length_c   1.000
_cell.angle_alpha   90.00
_cell.angle_beta   90.00
_cell.angle_gamma   90.00
#
_symmetry.space_group_name_H-M   'P 1'
#
loop_
_entity.id
_entity.type
_entity.pdbx_description
1 polymer ?
#
loop_
_entity_poly.entity_id
_entity_poly.type
_entity_poly.pdbx_seq_one_letter_code
_entity_poly.pdbx_strand_id
1 'polypeptide(L)'
;MIRYTLLSLLMIFSLTCVYSQTELQTVAEKSNFESTSRYDDVMAYVNQLQKTSKNIRVETIAKTFEGRDIPLIIVGNPLPKSPKDLVNDKRVVVYIQANIHAGEVEGKEAVLMYLRDLLKIKNPEVLKDVVLLVCPILNADGNEKISTKNRTNQKGPINGVGVRYNGQFLDLNRDAMKIESPEIKGVITNILNKWDPEIIMDCHTTNGSYHVEPVTFTWIMNPNCDRSLINYMRDKMMPEMSSTLLNKYKTENCFYGEFIDMMDYSKGWISYAAEPRYLSNYVGVRNRLGILNENYVYADFKSRVLGCYSLINSLMDYSSSHKAEIKDLIKKVDATTIARGLNPSVADSFAVAYAGRPTPNNVTIKTFEADAVESENVYERYKKSDRRKDVTVIYIADYFATKNTKFPFAYILSIPDPDVINVLKAHGIVVEKLDNTITLDVDKFVIEDIKPISRLSQGHYNETLQGKFVKETKEFPAGSYIVRTSQKLGYLASYLLEPQSDDGLMFWNFFDRYLVPQWSKNFYPYPVYKVIGNTEIKTTIEK
;
A
#
# COMPACT_ATOMS: atom_id res chain seq x y z
N MET A 1 -93.79 -20.12 12.03
CA MET A 1 -93.01 -18.90 11.70
C MET A 1 -91.62 -19.09 12.28
N ILE A 2 -90.70 -19.51 11.42
CA ILE A 2 -89.30 -19.76 11.81
C ILE A 2 -88.48 -18.57 11.29
N ARG A 3 -87.82 -17.78 12.21
CA ARG A 3 -86.95 -16.72 11.85
C ARG A 3 -85.54 -17.26 11.67
N TYR A 4 -85.00 -17.14 10.46
CA TYR A 4 -83.56 -17.38 10.18
C TYR A 4 -82.79 -16.13 10.46
N THR A 5 -81.82 -16.23 11.40
CA THR A 5 -80.82 -15.19 11.66
C THR A 5 -79.59 -15.54 10.85
N LEU A 6 -79.25 -14.73 9.84
CA LEU A 6 -77.99 -14.80 9.10
C LEU A 6 -76.87 -14.19 9.93
N LEU A 7 -75.88 -14.99 10.32
CA LEU A 7 -74.62 -14.52 10.88
C LEU A 7 -73.62 -14.30 9.71
N SER A 8 -73.34 -13.05 9.40
CA SER A 8 -72.26 -12.67 8.43
C SER A 8 -70.92 -12.69 9.11
N LEU A 9 -70.07 -13.68 8.79
CA LEU A 9 -68.67 -13.72 9.26
C LEU A 9 -67.84 -12.84 8.34
N LEU A 10 -67.43 -11.66 8.80
CA LEU A 10 -66.42 -10.81 8.13
C LEU A 10 -65.04 -11.40 8.40
N MET A 11 -64.45 -12.09 7.41
CA MET A 11 -63.06 -12.49 7.41
C MET A 11 -62.20 -11.29 7.01
N ILE A 12 -61.57 -10.63 7.98
CA ILE A 12 -60.54 -9.59 7.74
C ILE A 12 -59.25 -10.31 7.34
N PHE A 13 -58.97 -10.36 6.04
CA PHE A 13 -57.65 -10.74 5.53
C PHE A 13 -56.67 -9.60 5.80
N SER A 14 -55.90 -9.69 6.89
CA SER A 14 -54.73 -8.84 7.11
C SER A 14 -53.67 -9.24 6.07
N LEU A 15 -53.58 -8.51 4.97
CA LEU A 15 -52.42 -8.56 4.09
C LEU A 15 -51.21 -7.96 4.87
N THR A 16 -50.49 -8.82 5.55
CA THR A 16 -49.11 -8.49 5.95
C THR A 16 -48.30 -8.42 4.67
N CYS A 17 -48.10 -7.21 4.14
CA CYS A 17 -47.02 -6.94 3.20
C CYS A 17 -45.70 -7.28 3.89
N VAL A 18 -45.20 -8.47 3.71
CA VAL A 18 -43.81 -8.79 3.99
C VAL A 18 -43.02 -8.03 2.94
N TYR A 19 -42.58 -6.80 3.30
CA TYR A 19 -41.52 -6.13 2.58
C TYR A 19 -40.28 -7.03 2.72
N SER A 20 -40.08 -7.90 1.75
CA SER A 20 -38.76 -8.47 1.52
C SER A 20 -37.83 -7.28 1.30
N GLN A 21 -37.05 -6.93 2.32
CA GLN A 21 -35.98 -5.99 2.14
C GLN A 21 -35.07 -6.58 1.07
N THR A 22 -35.18 -6.06 -0.16
CA THR A 22 -34.27 -6.45 -1.24
C THR A 22 -32.85 -6.30 -0.72
N GLU A 23 -32.10 -7.38 -0.81
CA GLU A 23 -30.71 -7.40 -0.36
C GLU A 23 -29.92 -6.25 -0.99
N LEU A 24 -29.13 -5.53 -0.19
CA LEU A 24 -28.27 -4.45 -0.69
C LEU A 24 -27.20 -5.06 -1.59
N GLN A 25 -27.27 -4.79 -2.88
CA GLN A 25 -26.36 -5.30 -3.90
C GLN A 25 -25.47 -4.19 -4.46
N THR A 26 -24.21 -4.50 -4.79
CA THR A 26 -23.35 -3.62 -5.57
C THR A 26 -23.82 -3.49 -7.00
N VAL A 27 -23.26 -2.55 -7.76
CA VAL A 27 -23.56 -2.43 -9.21
C VAL A 27 -23.08 -3.68 -9.95
N ALA A 28 -21.94 -4.26 -9.55
CA ALA A 28 -21.45 -5.51 -10.13
C ALA A 28 -22.48 -6.65 -9.95
N GLU A 29 -23.00 -6.84 -8.74
CA GLU A 29 -24.01 -7.87 -8.48
C GLU A 29 -25.31 -7.63 -9.27
N LYS A 30 -25.83 -6.39 -9.24
CA LYS A 30 -27.07 -6.02 -9.96
C LYS A 30 -26.98 -6.21 -11.47
N SER A 31 -25.80 -5.98 -12.03
CA SER A 31 -25.54 -6.11 -13.47
C SER A 31 -25.05 -7.49 -13.88
N ASN A 32 -25.10 -8.51 -13.00
CA ASN A 32 -24.47 -9.80 -13.22
C ASN A 32 -22.99 -9.69 -13.64
N PHE A 33 -22.26 -8.79 -13.00
CA PHE A 33 -20.83 -8.49 -13.24
C PHE A 33 -20.53 -7.93 -14.64
N GLU A 34 -21.48 -7.24 -15.27
CA GLU A 34 -21.28 -6.53 -16.53
C GLU A 34 -20.82 -5.06 -16.34
N SER A 35 -21.03 -4.50 -15.14
CA SER A 35 -20.71 -3.10 -14.80
C SER A 35 -20.02 -3.01 -13.45
N THR A 36 -19.37 -1.88 -13.21
CA THR A 36 -18.75 -1.51 -11.92
C THR A 36 -19.36 -0.23 -11.37
N SER A 37 -19.28 -0.04 -10.05
CA SER A 37 -19.84 1.11 -9.33
C SER A 37 -19.13 2.42 -9.70
N ARG A 38 -19.90 3.48 -9.94
CA ARG A 38 -19.43 4.85 -9.98
C ARG A 38 -19.23 5.40 -8.56
N TYR A 39 -18.67 6.57 -8.45
CA TYR A 39 -18.46 7.24 -7.16
C TYR A 39 -19.76 7.38 -6.36
N ASP A 40 -20.82 7.89 -6.99
CA ASP A 40 -22.11 8.07 -6.34
C ASP A 40 -22.76 6.76 -5.91
N ASP A 41 -22.57 5.67 -6.68
CA ASP A 41 -23.04 4.33 -6.32
C ASP A 41 -22.34 3.84 -5.05
N VAL A 42 -21.00 4.00 -4.97
CA VAL A 42 -20.21 3.64 -3.78
C VAL A 42 -20.69 4.43 -2.57
N MET A 43 -20.85 5.75 -2.69
CA MET A 43 -21.28 6.60 -1.58
C MET A 43 -22.70 6.30 -1.13
N ALA A 44 -23.63 6.05 -2.07
CA ALA A 44 -25.00 5.64 -1.75
C ALA A 44 -25.03 4.29 -1.02
N TYR A 45 -24.22 3.32 -1.48
CA TYR A 45 -24.09 2.01 -0.85
C TYR A 45 -23.56 2.11 0.59
N VAL A 46 -22.48 2.85 0.80
CA VAL A 46 -21.86 3.08 2.12
C VAL A 46 -22.83 3.81 3.07
N ASN A 47 -23.53 4.84 2.57
CA ASN A 47 -24.56 5.54 3.34
C ASN A 47 -25.71 4.61 3.76
N GLN A 48 -26.09 3.65 2.91
CA GLN A 48 -27.09 2.65 3.28
C GLN A 48 -26.59 1.69 4.35
N LEU A 49 -25.33 1.25 4.29
CA LEU A 49 -24.70 0.43 5.34
C LEU A 49 -24.69 1.14 6.69
N GLN A 50 -24.38 2.45 6.73
CA GLN A 50 -24.41 3.24 7.96
C GLN A 50 -25.81 3.29 8.62
N LYS A 51 -26.88 3.25 7.82
CA LYS A 51 -28.25 3.23 8.35
C LYS A 51 -28.65 1.88 8.95
N THR A 52 -27.97 0.80 8.57
CA THR A 52 -28.32 -0.56 8.97
C THR A 52 -27.52 -1.10 10.15
N SER A 53 -26.38 -0.49 10.48
CA SER A 53 -25.50 -0.99 11.54
C SER A 53 -24.91 0.14 12.37
N LYS A 54 -24.79 -0.09 13.69
CA LYS A 54 -24.09 0.80 14.63
C LYS A 54 -22.57 0.54 14.67
N ASN A 55 -22.10 -0.50 14.02
CA ASN A 55 -20.70 -0.92 14.03
C ASN A 55 -19.88 -0.28 12.90
N ILE A 56 -20.44 0.70 12.20
CA ILE A 56 -19.82 1.40 11.08
C ILE A 56 -19.97 2.91 11.22
N ARG A 57 -18.95 3.65 10.81
CA ARG A 57 -18.99 5.09 10.55
C ARG A 57 -18.09 5.44 9.38
N VAL A 58 -18.28 6.61 8.80
CA VAL A 58 -17.52 7.10 7.65
C VAL A 58 -16.93 8.46 7.97
N GLU A 59 -15.68 8.64 7.58
CA GLU A 59 -14.95 9.92 7.61
C GLU A 59 -14.46 10.25 6.20
N THR A 60 -14.18 11.52 5.94
CA THR A 60 -13.48 11.99 4.74
C THR A 60 -12.01 12.17 5.08
N ILE A 61 -11.09 11.51 4.34
CA ILE A 61 -9.65 11.64 4.59
C ILE A 61 -9.00 12.75 3.75
N ALA A 62 -9.57 13.04 2.60
CA ALA A 62 -9.11 14.10 1.68
C ALA A 62 -10.21 14.39 0.65
N LYS A 63 -9.98 15.40 -0.19
CA LYS A 63 -10.70 15.59 -1.44
C LYS A 63 -9.75 15.28 -2.59
N THR A 64 -10.28 14.63 -3.65
CA THR A 64 -9.53 14.43 -4.89
C THR A 64 -9.26 15.77 -5.57
N PHE A 65 -8.42 15.76 -6.60
CA PHE A 65 -8.16 16.96 -7.39
C PHE A 65 -9.43 17.57 -8.02
N GLU A 66 -10.39 16.74 -8.45
CA GLU A 66 -11.69 17.20 -8.99
C GLU A 66 -12.73 17.48 -7.87
N GLY A 67 -12.35 17.43 -6.58
CA GLY A 67 -13.15 17.86 -5.43
C GLY A 67 -14.06 16.78 -4.81
N ARG A 68 -13.94 15.50 -5.18
CA ARG A 68 -14.70 14.39 -4.56
C ARG A 68 -14.13 14.02 -3.20
N ASP A 69 -15.01 13.78 -2.23
CA ASP A 69 -14.60 13.28 -0.91
C ASP A 69 -14.08 11.84 -0.98
N ILE A 70 -12.92 11.58 -0.38
CA ILE A 70 -12.36 10.23 -0.29
C ILE A 70 -12.82 9.63 1.04
N PRO A 71 -13.66 8.57 1.00
CA PRO A 71 -14.22 7.99 2.21
C PRO A 71 -13.25 7.06 2.92
N LEU A 72 -13.20 7.15 4.25
CA LEU A 72 -12.66 6.12 5.14
C LEU A 72 -13.81 5.52 5.93
N ILE A 73 -14.08 4.25 5.68
CA ILE A 73 -15.07 3.47 6.40
C ILE A 73 -14.37 2.81 7.58
N ILE A 74 -14.90 3.03 8.79
CA ILE A 74 -14.38 2.46 10.04
C ILE A 74 -15.40 1.49 10.58
N VAL A 75 -14.98 0.24 10.80
CA VAL A 75 -15.84 -0.84 11.31
C VAL A 75 -15.20 -1.47 12.54
N GLY A 76 -16.02 -1.66 13.59
CA GLY A 76 -15.55 -2.26 14.84
C GLY A 76 -16.69 -2.54 15.82
N ASN A 77 -16.44 -3.45 16.76
CA ASN A 77 -17.36 -3.72 17.88
C ASN A 77 -16.56 -3.96 19.18
N PRO A 78 -16.44 -2.95 20.09
CA PRO A 78 -17.02 -1.61 19.99
C PRO A 78 -16.43 -0.79 18.84
N LEU A 79 -17.26 0.10 18.26
CA LEU A 79 -16.82 1.01 17.21
C LEU A 79 -15.92 2.10 17.82
N PRO A 80 -14.64 2.26 17.39
CA PRO A 80 -13.78 3.32 17.89
C PRO A 80 -14.26 4.69 17.42
N LYS A 81 -14.33 5.66 18.33
CA LYS A 81 -14.74 7.04 18.04
C LYS A 81 -13.59 7.85 17.45
N SER A 82 -12.37 7.46 17.77
CA SER A 82 -11.15 8.13 17.30
C SER A 82 -9.95 7.19 17.35
N PRO A 83 -8.83 7.53 16.70
CA PRO A 83 -7.58 6.76 16.82
C PRO A 83 -7.07 6.63 18.27
N LYS A 84 -7.39 7.58 19.15
CA LYS A 84 -7.00 7.55 20.58
C LYS A 84 -7.58 6.36 21.33
N ASP A 85 -8.73 5.87 20.89
CA ASP A 85 -9.40 4.72 21.52
C ASP A 85 -8.63 3.41 21.28
N LEU A 86 -7.69 3.42 20.30
CA LEU A 86 -6.90 2.24 19.92
C LEU A 86 -5.53 2.15 20.62
N VAL A 87 -5.11 3.18 21.36
CA VAL A 87 -3.77 3.22 22.00
C VAL A 87 -3.50 2.01 22.89
N ASN A 88 -4.51 1.51 23.61
CA ASN A 88 -4.42 0.33 24.48
C ASN A 88 -5.35 -0.81 24.01
N ASP A 89 -5.89 -0.71 22.82
CA ASP A 89 -6.77 -1.74 22.25
C ASP A 89 -5.93 -2.97 21.85
N LYS A 90 -6.45 -4.14 22.17
CA LYS A 90 -5.79 -5.41 21.83
C LYS A 90 -6.16 -5.92 20.43
N ARG A 91 -7.11 -5.28 19.78
CA ARG A 91 -7.50 -5.62 18.40
C ARG A 91 -6.42 -5.19 17.41
N VAL A 92 -6.25 -5.95 16.37
CA VAL A 92 -5.43 -5.57 15.22
C VAL A 92 -6.20 -4.57 14.37
N VAL A 93 -5.55 -3.52 13.91
CA VAL A 93 -6.11 -2.58 12.95
C VAL A 93 -5.69 -3.02 11.55
N VAL A 94 -6.67 -3.36 10.73
CA VAL A 94 -6.48 -3.74 9.31
C VAL A 94 -7.01 -2.63 8.43
N TYR A 95 -6.20 -2.15 7.50
CA TYR A 95 -6.61 -1.20 6.47
C TYR A 95 -6.63 -1.87 5.10
N ILE A 96 -7.77 -1.77 4.41
CA ILE A 96 -7.94 -2.26 3.03
C ILE A 96 -8.20 -1.07 2.12
N GLN A 97 -7.36 -0.93 1.11
CA GLN A 97 -7.47 0.10 0.09
C GLN A 97 -7.79 -0.54 -1.26
N ALA A 98 -8.69 0.06 -2.00
CA ALA A 98 -9.04 -0.36 -3.35
C ALA A 98 -9.09 0.81 -4.32
N ASN A 99 -8.97 0.50 -5.61
CA ASN A 99 -9.16 1.44 -6.69
C ASN A 99 -8.12 2.58 -6.72
N ILE A 100 -6.88 2.32 -6.30
CA ILE A 100 -5.77 3.26 -6.51
C ILE A 100 -5.52 3.47 -8.02
N HIS A 101 -5.60 2.40 -8.80
CA HIS A 101 -5.76 2.47 -10.25
C HIS A 101 -7.24 2.25 -10.59
N ALA A 102 -7.90 3.28 -11.09
CA ALA A 102 -9.36 3.26 -11.17
C ALA A 102 -9.95 2.32 -12.23
N GLY A 103 -9.11 1.74 -13.09
CA GLY A 103 -9.51 0.64 -13.98
C GLY A 103 -9.46 -0.75 -13.34
N GLU A 104 -8.92 -0.87 -12.12
CA GLU A 104 -8.78 -2.09 -11.33
C GLU A 104 -9.91 -2.12 -10.31
N VAL A 105 -11.04 -2.68 -10.70
CA VAL A 105 -12.34 -2.41 -10.05
C VAL A 105 -12.84 -3.52 -9.13
N GLU A 106 -12.26 -4.70 -9.16
CA GLU A 106 -12.71 -5.85 -8.38
C GLU A 106 -12.56 -5.66 -6.87
N GLY A 107 -11.46 -5.04 -6.41
CA GLY A 107 -11.26 -4.75 -4.99
C GLY A 107 -12.33 -3.82 -4.42
N LYS A 108 -12.76 -2.82 -5.20
CA LYS A 108 -13.86 -1.92 -4.86
C LYS A 108 -15.17 -2.67 -4.62
N GLU A 109 -15.57 -3.52 -5.58
CA GLU A 109 -16.80 -4.28 -5.47
C GLU A 109 -16.73 -5.34 -4.35
N ALA A 110 -15.59 -6.05 -4.26
CA ALA A 110 -15.38 -7.09 -3.25
C ALA A 110 -15.45 -6.55 -1.81
N VAL A 111 -14.86 -5.40 -1.54
CA VAL A 111 -14.87 -4.83 -0.19
C VAL A 111 -16.25 -4.31 0.19
N LEU A 112 -17.04 -3.79 -0.76
CA LEU A 112 -18.42 -3.38 -0.50
C LEU A 112 -19.31 -4.60 -0.18
N MET A 113 -19.15 -5.71 -0.93
CA MET A 113 -19.84 -6.98 -0.65
C MET A 113 -19.44 -7.50 0.75
N TYR A 114 -18.15 -7.50 1.06
CA TYR A 114 -17.64 -7.93 2.36
C TYR A 114 -18.23 -7.12 3.52
N LEU A 115 -18.25 -5.79 3.41
CA LEU A 115 -18.82 -4.91 4.43
C LEU A 115 -20.32 -5.21 4.67
N ARG A 116 -21.09 -5.41 3.60
CA ARG A 116 -22.50 -5.80 3.70
C ARG A 116 -22.65 -7.10 4.50
N ASP A 117 -21.91 -8.12 4.10
CA ASP A 117 -22.07 -9.46 4.69
C ASP A 117 -21.59 -9.50 6.14
N LEU A 118 -20.48 -8.82 6.44
CA LEU A 118 -19.99 -8.63 7.81
C LEU A 118 -21.02 -7.93 8.71
N LEU A 119 -21.61 -6.84 8.23
CA LEU A 119 -22.53 -6.00 9.01
C LEU A 119 -23.95 -6.55 9.15
N LYS A 120 -24.34 -7.55 8.34
CA LYS A 120 -25.56 -8.33 8.54
C LYS A 120 -25.52 -9.20 9.80
N ILE A 121 -24.35 -9.62 10.23
CA ILE A 121 -24.15 -10.41 11.43
C ILE A 121 -24.32 -9.50 12.64
N LYS A 122 -25.26 -9.83 13.54
CA LYS A 122 -25.60 -8.98 14.71
C LYS A 122 -24.38 -8.68 15.59
N ASN A 123 -23.49 -9.64 15.81
CA ASN A 123 -22.26 -9.51 16.58
C ASN A 123 -21.16 -10.33 15.88
N PRO A 124 -20.51 -9.80 14.85
CA PRO A 124 -19.47 -10.53 14.14
C PRO A 124 -18.29 -10.84 15.06
N GLU A 125 -17.93 -12.11 15.21
CA GLU A 125 -16.83 -12.55 16.10
C GLU A 125 -15.51 -11.88 15.72
N VAL A 126 -15.22 -11.74 14.43
CA VAL A 126 -13.98 -11.12 13.94
C VAL A 126 -13.80 -9.68 14.44
N LEU A 127 -14.89 -8.93 14.71
CA LEU A 127 -14.80 -7.56 15.23
C LEU A 127 -14.43 -7.48 16.71
N LYS A 128 -14.38 -8.61 17.43
CA LYS A 128 -13.80 -8.67 18.78
C LYS A 128 -12.26 -8.60 18.74
N ASP A 129 -11.67 -8.94 17.60
CA ASP A 129 -10.23 -9.11 17.42
C ASP A 129 -9.65 -8.12 16.42
N VAL A 130 -10.48 -7.53 15.56
CA VAL A 130 -10.05 -6.65 14.47
C VAL A 130 -10.88 -5.37 14.45
N VAL A 131 -10.21 -4.25 14.23
CA VAL A 131 -10.81 -3.00 13.74
C VAL A 131 -10.48 -2.89 12.27
N LEU A 132 -11.51 -2.77 11.42
CA LEU A 132 -11.36 -2.69 9.98
C LEU A 132 -11.53 -1.26 9.49
N LEU A 133 -10.54 -0.78 8.76
CA LEU A 133 -10.53 0.49 8.03
C LEU A 133 -10.60 0.18 6.54
N VAL A 134 -11.45 0.87 5.79
CA VAL A 134 -11.62 0.65 4.35
C VAL A 134 -11.69 1.95 3.59
N CYS A 135 -10.86 2.08 2.55
CA CYS A 135 -11.04 3.06 1.48
C CYS A 135 -11.44 2.31 0.19
N PRO A 136 -12.73 2.25 -0.16
CA PRO A 136 -13.18 1.44 -1.29
C PRO A 136 -12.87 2.07 -2.65
N ILE A 137 -12.66 3.40 -2.70
CA ILE A 137 -12.47 4.16 -3.93
C ILE A 137 -11.49 5.32 -3.70
N LEU A 138 -10.19 5.02 -3.82
CA LEU A 138 -9.17 6.05 -3.60
C LEU A 138 -9.07 7.02 -4.78
N ASN A 139 -8.99 6.49 -6.01
CA ASN A 139 -8.92 7.28 -7.24
C ASN A 139 -10.32 7.54 -7.80
N ALA A 140 -11.12 8.34 -7.08
CA ALA A 140 -12.48 8.62 -7.48
C ALA A 140 -12.56 9.40 -8.80
N ASP A 141 -11.58 10.26 -9.12
CA ASP A 141 -11.56 11.01 -10.38
C ASP A 141 -11.32 10.12 -11.59
N GLY A 142 -10.35 9.23 -11.52
CA GLY A 142 -10.09 8.24 -12.56
C GLY A 142 -11.24 7.24 -12.72
N ASN A 143 -11.96 6.91 -11.63
CA ASN A 143 -13.10 6.00 -11.65
C ASN A 143 -14.24 6.54 -12.53
N GLU A 144 -14.49 7.85 -12.51
CA GLU A 144 -15.59 8.44 -13.29
C GLU A 144 -15.34 8.45 -14.80
N LYS A 145 -14.10 8.23 -15.23
CA LYS A 145 -13.71 8.20 -16.66
C LYS A 145 -13.93 6.80 -17.28
N ILE A 146 -15.06 6.17 -16.96
CA ILE A 146 -15.41 4.82 -17.45
C ILE A 146 -15.51 4.77 -18.97
N SER A 147 -14.79 3.82 -19.58
CA SER A 147 -14.83 3.56 -21.02
C SER A 147 -14.47 2.09 -21.30
N THR A 148 -15.09 1.53 -22.33
CA THR A 148 -14.75 0.20 -22.87
C THR A 148 -13.39 0.18 -23.59
N LYS A 149 -12.80 1.36 -23.83
CA LYS A 149 -11.46 1.51 -24.41
C LYS A 149 -10.36 1.49 -23.37
N ASN A 150 -10.69 1.54 -22.09
CA ASN A 150 -9.74 1.46 -20.99
C ASN A 150 -9.45 -0.02 -20.69
N ARG A 151 -8.16 -0.36 -20.46
CA ARG A 151 -7.70 -1.71 -20.08
C ARG A 151 -8.26 -2.82 -20.99
N THR A 152 -8.13 -2.67 -22.28
CA THR A 152 -8.69 -3.57 -23.31
C THR A 152 -8.24 -5.02 -23.18
N ASN A 153 -7.11 -5.30 -22.53
CA ASN A 153 -6.63 -6.65 -22.24
C ASN A 153 -7.32 -7.29 -21.01
N GLN A 154 -8.05 -6.50 -20.21
CA GLN A 154 -8.75 -6.98 -19.02
C GLN A 154 -10.09 -7.63 -19.40
N LYS A 155 -10.34 -8.85 -18.90
CA LYS A 155 -11.62 -9.54 -19.16
C LYS A 155 -12.76 -8.99 -18.30
N GLY A 156 -13.47 -8.02 -18.85
CA GLY A 156 -14.60 -7.35 -18.19
C GLY A 156 -14.19 -6.41 -17.03
N PRO A 157 -15.18 -5.68 -16.48
CA PRO A 157 -16.58 -5.63 -16.88
C PRO A 157 -16.78 -5.12 -18.31
N ILE A 158 -17.77 -5.65 -19.01
CA ILE A 158 -17.98 -5.36 -20.46
C ILE A 158 -18.42 -3.93 -20.73
N ASN A 159 -19.03 -3.26 -19.74
CA ASN A 159 -19.45 -1.87 -19.83
C ASN A 159 -18.30 -0.86 -19.54
N GLY A 160 -17.08 -1.38 -19.40
CA GLY A 160 -15.87 -0.59 -19.24
C GLY A 160 -15.48 -0.30 -17.79
N VAL A 161 -14.31 0.30 -17.67
CA VAL A 161 -13.67 0.65 -16.39
C VAL A 161 -13.08 2.06 -16.46
N GLY A 162 -12.66 2.60 -15.31
CA GLY A 162 -11.96 3.88 -15.21
C GLY A 162 -10.54 3.85 -15.78
N VAL A 163 -9.81 4.94 -15.60
CA VAL A 163 -8.42 5.11 -16.05
C VAL A 163 -7.43 4.92 -14.89
N ARG A 164 -6.18 4.59 -15.21
CA ARG A 164 -5.12 4.38 -14.22
C ARG A 164 -4.84 5.62 -13.36
N TYR A 165 -4.71 6.77 -14.03
CA TYR A 165 -4.26 8.03 -13.42
C TYR A 165 -5.39 8.76 -12.70
N ASN A 166 -5.02 9.58 -11.68
CA ASN A 166 -5.96 10.46 -11.00
C ASN A 166 -6.31 11.71 -11.83
N GLY A 167 -7.03 12.68 -11.25
CA GLY A 167 -7.40 13.94 -11.90
C GLY A 167 -6.21 14.81 -12.32
N GLN A 168 -5.04 14.63 -11.72
CA GLN A 168 -3.78 15.31 -12.05
C GLN A 168 -2.91 14.55 -13.05
N PHE A 169 -3.37 13.43 -13.60
CA PHE A 169 -2.59 12.50 -14.43
C PHE A 169 -1.39 11.86 -13.71
N LEU A 170 -1.43 11.76 -12.38
CA LEU A 170 -0.45 11.05 -11.59
C LEU A 170 -0.87 9.58 -11.40
N ASP A 171 0.10 8.67 -11.43
CA ASP A 171 -0.06 7.30 -10.95
C ASP A 171 0.09 7.32 -9.41
N LEU A 172 -1.02 7.15 -8.70
CA LEU A 172 -1.07 7.21 -7.25
C LEU A 172 -0.17 6.15 -6.58
N ASN A 173 0.07 5.00 -7.26
CA ASN A 173 1.01 3.98 -6.78
C ASN A 173 2.47 4.25 -7.18
N ARG A 174 2.81 5.52 -7.41
CA ARG A 174 4.16 6.07 -7.59
C ARG A 174 4.38 7.29 -6.69
N ASP A 175 3.43 7.56 -5.80
CA ASP A 175 3.39 8.82 -5.05
C ASP A 175 3.68 8.68 -3.55
N ALA A 176 3.83 7.45 -3.04
CA ALA A 176 3.95 7.22 -1.60
C ALA A 176 5.17 7.92 -0.96
N MET A 177 6.24 8.22 -1.70
CA MET A 177 7.44 8.91 -1.19
C MET A 177 7.40 10.42 -1.38
N LYS A 178 6.91 10.92 -2.51
CA LYS A 178 6.88 12.36 -2.82
C LYS A 178 5.60 13.07 -2.35
N ILE A 179 4.50 12.32 -2.17
CA ILE A 179 3.18 12.77 -1.66
C ILE A 179 2.63 14.06 -2.30
N GLU A 180 2.67 14.12 -3.62
CA GLU A 180 2.19 15.28 -4.41
C GLU A 180 0.69 15.24 -4.66
N SER A 181 0.07 14.04 -4.66
CA SER A 181 -1.37 13.90 -4.83
C SER A 181 -2.12 14.10 -3.51
N PRO A 182 -3.29 14.73 -3.54
CA PRO A 182 -4.13 14.87 -2.36
C PRO A 182 -4.62 13.52 -1.83
N GLU A 183 -4.81 12.52 -2.69
CA GLU A 183 -5.25 11.18 -2.36
C GLU A 183 -4.21 10.47 -1.47
N ILE A 184 -2.97 10.35 -1.93
CA ILE A 184 -1.89 9.68 -1.17
C ILE A 184 -1.52 10.49 0.07
N LYS A 185 -1.49 11.82 -0.03
CA LYS A 185 -1.31 12.68 1.15
C LYS A 185 -2.39 12.40 2.20
N GLY A 186 -3.65 12.25 1.79
CA GLY A 186 -4.76 11.90 2.66
C GLY A 186 -4.59 10.54 3.33
N VAL A 187 -4.19 9.51 2.57
CA VAL A 187 -3.89 8.17 3.12
C VAL A 187 -2.79 8.25 4.17
N ILE A 188 -1.66 8.88 3.85
CA ILE A 188 -0.52 8.94 4.76
C ILE A 188 -0.86 9.74 6.02
N THR A 189 -1.40 10.96 5.86
CA THR A 189 -1.62 11.86 7.01
C THR A 189 -2.83 11.48 7.85
N ASN A 190 -3.90 10.98 7.24
CA ASN A 190 -5.18 10.76 7.92
C ASN A 190 -5.49 9.29 8.22
N ILE A 191 -4.79 8.34 7.59
CA ILE A 191 -4.91 6.92 7.93
C ILE A 191 -3.62 6.42 8.59
N LEU A 192 -2.49 6.41 7.86
CA LEU A 192 -1.28 5.77 8.36
C LEU A 192 -0.68 6.47 9.58
N ASN A 193 -0.67 7.81 9.63
CA ASN A 193 -0.15 8.55 10.79
C ASN A 193 -1.12 8.58 11.97
N LYS A 194 -2.44 8.54 11.74
CA LYS A 194 -3.44 8.68 12.81
C LYS A 194 -3.91 7.35 13.36
N TRP A 195 -4.28 6.41 12.46
CA TRP A 195 -4.83 5.11 12.84
C TRP A 195 -3.77 4.04 13.02
N ASP A 196 -2.59 4.24 12.43
CA ASP A 196 -1.39 3.38 12.51
C ASP A 196 -1.72 1.88 12.36
N PRO A 197 -2.39 1.46 11.25
CA PRO A 197 -2.81 0.08 11.06
C PRO A 197 -1.61 -0.87 11.04
N GLU A 198 -1.74 -2.02 11.69
CA GLU A 198 -0.72 -3.08 11.69
C GLU A 198 -0.61 -3.78 10.35
N ILE A 199 -1.75 -3.92 9.64
CA ILE A 199 -1.81 -4.59 8.33
C ILE A 199 -2.48 -3.68 7.32
N ILE A 200 -1.87 -3.57 6.14
CA ILE A 200 -2.40 -2.83 5.01
C ILE A 200 -2.50 -3.76 3.80
N MET A 201 -3.67 -3.83 3.17
CA MET A 201 -3.86 -4.53 1.89
C MET A 201 -4.25 -3.54 0.82
N ASP A 202 -3.47 -3.51 -0.27
CA ASP A 202 -3.74 -2.70 -1.47
C ASP A 202 -4.22 -3.61 -2.60
N CYS A 203 -5.43 -3.32 -3.13
CA CYS A 203 -6.11 -4.17 -4.10
C CYS A 203 -5.91 -3.68 -5.52
N HIS A 204 -5.30 -4.54 -6.35
CA HIS A 204 -4.92 -4.30 -7.73
C HIS A 204 -5.39 -5.38 -8.70
N THR A 205 -5.12 -5.16 -9.99
CA THR A 205 -5.28 -6.12 -11.08
C THR A 205 -4.00 -6.18 -11.89
N THR A 206 -3.40 -7.37 -11.96
CA THR A 206 -2.16 -7.62 -12.71
C THR A 206 -2.34 -7.52 -14.22
N ASN A 207 -1.23 -7.34 -14.95
CA ASN A 207 -1.13 -7.54 -16.40
C ASN A 207 -0.14 -8.66 -16.76
N GLY A 208 0.23 -9.49 -15.78
CA GLY A 208 1.34 -10.43 -15.87
C GLY A 208 1.15 -11.66 -16.75
N SER A 209 1.98 -12.67 -16.49
CA SER A 209 2.06 -13.93 -17.21
C SER A 209 0.76 -14.73 -17.17
N TYR A 210 0.62 -15.67 -18.12
CA TYR A 210 -0.55 -16.55 -18.17
C TYR A 210 -0.53 -17.55 -17.02
N HIS A 211 -1.59 -17.57 -16.21
CA HIS A 211 -1.81 -18.56 -15.16
C HIS A 211 -3.31 -18.84 -14.98
N VAL A 212 -3.66 -19.76 -14.09
CA VAL A 212 -5.04 -20.21 -13.87
C VAL A 212 -5.67 -19.49 -12.70
N GLU A 213 -4.89 -19.22 -11.68
CA GLU A 213 -5.32 -18.67 -10.39
C GLU A 213 -5.93 -17.28 -10.56
N PRO A 214 -7.19 -17.03 -10.11
CA PRO A 214 -7.82 -15.72 -10.25
C PRO A 214 -7.29 -14.68 -9.27
N VAL A 215 -6.59 -15.11 -8.22
CA VAL A 215 -6.05 -14.26 -7.16
C VAL A 215 -4.56 -14.51 -7.00
N THR A 216 -3.80 -13.44 -7.05
CA THR A 216 -2.40 -13.44 -6.62
C THR A 216 -2.15 -12.38 -5.56
N PHE A 217 -1.19 -12.60 -4.68
CA PHE A 217 -0.82 -11.64 -3.64
C PHE A 217 0.61 -11.88 -3.16
N THR A 218 1.20 -10.87 -2.55
CA THR A 218 2.57 -10.94 -2.07
C THR A 218 2.80 -9.97 -0.92
N TRP A 219 4.03 -9.92 -0.41
CA TRP A 219 4.46 -9.22 0.79
C TRP A 219 5.42 -8.08 0.52
N ILE A 220 5.83 -7.37 1.58
CA ILE A 220 6.86 -6.33 1.55
C ILE A 220 8.23 -6.93 1.23
N MET A 221 9.03 -6.27 0.38
CA MET A 221 10.28 -6.86 -0.12
C MET A 221 11.49 -5.94 0.01
N ASN A 222 11.29 -4.65 0.31
CA ASN A 222 12.41 -3.71 0.38
C ASN A 222 13.41 -4.13 1.47
N PRO A 223 14.73 -4.20 1.19
CA PRO A 223 15.73 -4.67 2.15
C PRO A 223 15.91 -3.76 3.36
N ASN A 224 15.39 -2.52 3.32
CA ASN A 224 15.37 -1.62 4.47
C ASN A 224 14.15 -1.84 5.39
N CYS A 225 13.20 -2.70 5.02
CA CYS A 225 12.19 -3.18 5.95
C CYS A 225 12.83 -4.09 7.00
N ASP A 226 12.28 -4.10 8.22
CA ASP A 226 12.76 -5.03 9.23
C ASP A 226 12.62 -6.48 8.77
N ARG A 227 13.70 -7.24 8.85
CA ARG A 227 13.76 -8.60 8.33
C ARG A 227 12.78 -9.55 9.01
N SER A 228 12.44 -9.28 10.27
CA SER A 228 11.46 -10.10 10.99
C SER A 228 10.04 -9.96 10.41
N LEU A 229 9.68 -8.78 9.89
CA LEU A 229 8.41 -8.55 9.20
C LEU A 229 8.36 -9.33 7.88
N ILE A 230 9.43 -9.22 7.07
CA ILE A 230 9.53 -9.94 5.79
C ILE A 230 9.44 -11.45 6.01
N ASN A 231 10.22 -11.97 6.98
CA ASN A 231 10.22 -13.40 7.28
C ASN A 231 8.86 -13.87 7.82
N TYR A 232 8.23 -13.10 8.71
CA TYR A 232 6.89 -13.41 9.24
C TYR A 232 5.85 -13.50 8.11
N MET A 233 5.84 -12.53 7.21
CA MET A 233 4.92 -12.55 6.07
C MET A 233 5.21 -13.70 5.12
N ARG A 234 6.47 -13.85 4.68
CA ARG A 234 6.87 -14.84 3.68
C ARG A 234 6.70 -16.28 4.19
N ASP A 235 7.13 -16.55 5.43
CA ASP A 235 7.28 -17.92 5.92
C ASP A 235 6.06 -18.42 6.71
N LYS A 236 5.17 -17.50 7.17
CA LYS A 236 4.01 -17.86 7.97
C LYS A 236 2.70 -17.26 7.41
N MET A 237 2.56 -15.94 7.41
CA MET A 237 1.29 -15.26 7.11
C MET A 237 0.77 -15.61 5.70
N MET A 238 1.59 -15.42 4.67
CA MET A 238 1.17 -15.66 3.29
C MET A 238 0.87 -17.13 3.00
N PRO A 239 1.68 -18.12 3.43
CA PRO A 239 1.35 -19.54 3.27
C PRO A 239 0.05 -19.96 3.97
N GLU A 240 -0.20 -19.48 5.20
CA GLU A 240 -1.45 -19.79 5.92
C GLU A 240 -2.67 -19.16 5.26
N MET A 241 -2.57 -17.91 4.79
CA MET A 241 -3.63 -17.25 4.03
C MET A 241 -3.91 -17.98 2.71
N SER A 242 -2.86 -18.39 1.98
CA SER A 242 -2.98 -19.17 0.74
C SER A 242 -3.70 -20.50 0.98
N SER A 243 -3.31 -21.22 2.03
CA SER A 243 -3.97 -22.47 2.44
C SER A 243 -5.44 -22.24 2.81
N THR A 244 -5.75 -21.17 3.52
CA THR A 244 -7.14 -20.80 3.89
C THR A 244 -7.97 -20.46 2.67
N LEU A 245 -7.43 -19.71 1.70
CA LEU A 245 -8.08 -19.44 0.43
C LEU A 245 -8.46 -20.72 -0.30
N LEU A 246 -7.52 -21.66 -0.44
CA LEU A 246 -7.76 -22.92 -1.14
C LEU A 246 -8.71 -23.84 -0.38
N ASN A 247 -8.47 -24.06 0.91
CA ASN A 247 -9.15 -25.11 1.67
C ASN A 247 -10.52 -24.66 2.21
N LYS A 248 -10.64 -23.43 2.73
CA LYS A 248 -11.90 -22.90 3.30
C LYS A 248 -12.75 -22.21 2.24
N TYR A 249 -12.14 -21.33 1.44
CA TYR A 249 -12.88 -20.50 0.47
C TYR A 249 -12.90 -21.07 -0.95
N LYS A 250 -12.23 -22.20 -1.20
CA LYS A 250 -12.19 -22.88 -2.50
C LYS A 250 -11.72 -21.98 -3.64
N THR A 251 -10.82 -21.06 -3.33
CA THR A 251 -10.27 -20.08 -4.27
C THR A 251 -8.83 -20.44 -4.62
N GLU A 252 -8.59 -20.75 -5.88
CA GLU A 252 -7.25 -20.97 -6.41
C GLU A 252 -6.44 -19.68 -6.33
N ASN A 253 -5.19 -19.78 -5.90
CA ASN A 253 -4.33 -18.64 -5.70
C ASN A 253 -2.85 -19.01 -5.81
N CYS A 254 -2.01 -18.04 -6.14
CA CYS A 254 -0.55 -18.16 -6.06
C CYS A 254 0.08 -16.85 -5.60
N PHE A 255 1.39 -16.87 -5.32
CA PHE A 255 2.11 -15.64 -5.01
C PHE A 255 2.37 -14.83 -6.28
N TYR A 256 2.15 -13.51 -6.19
CA TYR A 256 2.23 -12.60 -7.31
C TYR A 256 3.61 -12.54 -7.95
N GLY A 257 3.62 -12.57 -9.27
CA GLY A 257 4.81 -12.43 -10.09
C GLY A 257 4.51 -12.63 -11.58
N GLU A 258 5.58 -12.74 -12.32
CA GLU A 258 5.56 -13.09 -13.74
C GLU A 258 6.75 -13.99 -14.09
N PHE A 259 6.62 -14.77 -15.16
CA PHE A 259 7.75 -15.56 -15.65
C PHE A 259 8.82 -14.63 -16.22
N ILE A 260 10.06 -14.86 -15.83
CA ILE A 260 11.22 -14.12 -16.37
C ILE A 260 11.33 -14.33 -17.87
N ASP A 261 10.95 -15.53 -18.33
CA ASP A 261 10.92 -15.87 -19.75
C ASP A 261 9.72 -16.78 -20.03
N MET A 262 8.82 -16.34 -20.90
CA MET A 262 7.61 -17.07 -21.28
C MET A 262 7.88 -18.31 -22.13
N MET A 263 9.07 -18.43 -22.71
CA MET A 263 9.49 -19.62 -23.47
C MET A 263 10.37 -20.58 -22.66
N ASP A 264 10.90 -20.10 -21.52
CA ASP A 264 11.72 -20.91 -20.63
C ASP A 264 11.36 -20.64 -19.17
N TYR A 265 10.36 -21.33 -18.67
CA TYR A 265 9.89 -21.19 -17.28
C TYR A 265 10.95 -21.59 -16.25
N SER A 266 12.01 -22.33 -16.63
CA SER A 266 13.09 -22.71 -15.72
C SER A 266 13.88 -21.50 -15.20
N LYS A 267 13.83 -20.36 -15.89
CA LYS A 267 14.43 -19.09 -15.43
C LYS A 267 13.78 -18.52 -14.19
N GLY A 268 12.55 -18.92 -13.87
CA GLY A 268 11.88 -18.62 -12.62
C GLY A 268 10.70 -17.67 -12.74
N TRP A 269 10.13 -17.41 -11.59
CA TRP A 269 9.01 -16.51 -11.32
C TRP A 269 9.51 -15.32 -10.51
N ILE A 270 9.32 -14.09 -10.99
CA ILE A 270 9.80 -12.88 -10.34
C ILE A 270 8.62 -12.02 -9.87
N SER A 271 8.69 -11.56 -8.63
CA SER A 271 7.71 -10.63 -8.08
C SER A 271 7.99 -9.19 -8.53
N TYR A 272 7.24 -8.22 -7.98
CA TYR A 272 7.38 -6.81 -8.34
C TYR A 272 8.64 -6.17 -7.75
N ALA A 273 8.92 -4.94 -8.18
CA ALA A 273 10.03 -4.13 -7.71
C ALA A 273 9.86 -3.72 -6.22
N ALA A 274 10.98 -3.51 -5.53
CA ALA A 274 11.01 -3.33 -4.08
C ALA A 274 10.98 -1.87 -3.60
N GLU A 275 10.93 -0.90 -4.51
CA GLU A 275 10.97 0.53 -4.19
C GLU A 275 9.74 0.98 -3.37
N PRO A 276 9.93 1.89 -2.39
CA PRO A 276 8.83 2.35 -1.54
C PRO A 276 7.91 3.38 -2.19
N ARG A 277 8.14 3.79 -3.45
CA ARG A 277 7.13 4.50 -4.23
C ARG A 277 5.83 3.71 -4.38
N TYR A 278 5.92 2.38 -4.31
CA TYR A 278 4.78 1.46 -4.23
C TYR A 278 4.28 1.39 -2.80
N LEU A 279 2.98 1.60 -2.60
CA LEU A 279 2.41 1.72 -1.26
C LEU A 279 2.67 0.49 -0.37
N SER A 280 2.63 -0.72 -0.90
CA SER A 280 2.90 -1.94 -0.14
C SER A 280 4.32 -1.98 0.46
N ASN A 281 5.37 -1.59 -0.31
CA ASN A 281 6.72 -1.48 0.23
C ASN A 281 6.90 -0.26 1.13
N TYR A 282 6.24 0.85 0.83
CA TYR A 282 6.23 2.02 1.69
C TYR A 282 5.78 1.69 3.12
N VAL A 283 4.70 0.94 3.26
CA VAL A 283 4.23 0.54 4.61
C VAL A 283 5.19 -0.41 5.30
N GLY A 284 5.93 -1.23 4.54
CA GLY A 284 7.01 -2.06 5.08
C GLY A 284 8.15 -1.22 5.69
N VAL A 285 8.59 -0.16 5.01
CA VAL A 285 9.60 0.79 5.53
C VAL A 285 9.07 1.56 6.75
N ARG A 286 7.75 1.63 6.95
CA ARG A 286 7.11 2.16 8.16
C ARG A 286 6.92 1.11 9.27
N ASN A 287 7.54 -0.05 9.18
CA ASN A 287 7.41 -1.16 10.14
C ASN A 287 6.00 -1.76 10.20
N ARG A 288 5.28 -1.84 9.08
CA ARG A 288 3.93 -2.43 9.03
C ARG A 288 3.87 -3.55 7.99
N LEU A 289 2.87 -4.42 8.11
CA LEU A 289 2.67 -5.56 7.22
C LEU A 289 1.90 -5.11 5.97
N GLY A 290 2.57 -5.04 4.84
CA GLY A 290 1.99 -4.61 3.56
C GLY A 290 1.68 -5.81 2.66
N ILE A 291 0.44 -5.96 2.23
CA ILE A 291 -0.02 -6.97 1.29
C ILE A 291 -0.35 -6.29 -0.04
N LEU A 292 0.31 -6.71 -1.10
CA LEU A 292 -0.09 -6.40 -2.46
C LEU A 292 -1.02 -7.53 -2.94
N ASN A 293 -2.28 -7.22 -3.21
CA ASN A 293 -3.19 -8.11 -3.91
C ASN A 293 -3.22 -7.72 -5.39
N GLU A 294 -3.05 -8.71 -6.26
CA GLU A 294 -3.08 -8.53 -7.71
C GLU A 294 -4.02 -9.57 -8.31
N ASN A 295 -5.27 -9.19 -8.57
CA ASN A 295 -6.22 -10.10 -9.20
C ASN A 295 -5.87 -10.32 -10.67
N TYR A 296 -6.09 -11.53 -11.18
CA TYR A 296 -5.61 -11.92 -12.50
C TYR A 296 -6.43 -11.29 -13.64
N VAL A 297 -5.79 -10.44 -14.42
CA VAL A 297 -6.43 -9.64 -15.49
C VAL A 297 -7.18 -10.49 -16.53
N TYR A 298 -6.72 -11.72 -16.82
CA TYR A 298 -7.35 -12.62 -17.79
C TYR A 298 -8.40 -13.55 -17.18
N ALA A 299 -8.63 -13.54 -15.88
CA ALA A 299 -9.82 -14.14 -15.27
C ALA A 299 -11.04 -13.24 -15.55
N ASP A 300 -12.24 -13.83 -15.65
CA ASP A 300 -13.46 -13.03 -15.80
C ASP A 300 -13.71 -12.15 -14.56
N PHE A 301 -14.47 -11.06 -14.76
CA PHE A 301 -14.66 -10.05 -13.72
C PHE A 301 -15.31 -10.62 -12.45
N LYS A 302 -16.29 -11.52 -12.59
CA LYS A 302 -16.94 -12.18 -11.43
C LYS A 302 -15.94 -12.99 -10.62
N SER A 303 -15.10 -13.79 -11.29
CA SER A 303 -14.06 -14.59 -10.64
C SER A 303 -13.05 -13.71 -9.90
N ARG A 304 -12.66 -12.56 -10.46
CA ARG A 304 -11.77 -11.61 -9.79
C ARG A 304 -12.41 -10.99 -8.55
N VAL A 305 -13.67 -10.52 -8.64
CA VAL A 305 -14.38 -9.94 -7.50
C VAL A 305 -14.55 -10.97 -6.38
N LEU A 306 -15.01 -12.18 -6.68
CA LEU A 306 -15.21 -13.24 -5.69
C LEU A 306 -13.88 -13.73 -5.12
N GLY A 307 -12.82 -13.76 -5.93
CA GLY A 307 -11.47 -14.08 -5.48
C GLY A 307 -10.92 -13.04 -4.48
N CYS A 308 -11.06 -11.75 -4.80
CA CYS A 308 -10.69 -10.67 -3.88
C CYS A 308 -11.53 -10.71 -2.58
N TYR A 309 -12.83 -10.95 -2.69
CA TYR A 309 -13.72 -11.16 -1.53
C TYR A 309 -13.22 -12.31 -0.64
N SER A 310 -12.81 -13.43 -1.23
CA SER A 310 -12.26 -14.56 -0.48
C SER A 310 -10.93 -14.21 0.19
N LEU A 311 -10.07 -13.42 -0.48
CA LEU A 311 -8.81 -12.96 0.08
C LEU A 311 -9.03 -12.03 1.29
N ILE A 312 -10.01 -11.12 1.20
CA ILE A 312 -10.42 -10.27 2.34
C ILE A 312 -10.85 -11.14 3.52
N ASN A 313 -11.69 -12.16 3.29
CA ASN A 313 -12.09 -13.08 4.35
C ASN A 313 -10.89 -13.83 4.96
N SER A 314 -9.97 -14.33 4.13
CA SER A 314 -8.75 -15.01 4.61
C SER A 314 -7.87 -14.08 5.44
N LEU A 315 -7.72 -12.82 5.02
CA LEU A 315 -6.98 -11.81 5.79
C LEU A 315 -7.62 -11.55 7.15
N MET A 316 -8.94 -11.41 7.20
CA MET A 316 -9.67 -11.15 8.45
C MET A 316 -9.63 -12.35 9.40
N ASP A 317 -9.75 -13.58 8.88
CA ASP A 317 -9.57 -14.82 9.64
C ASP A 317 -8.16 -14.89 10.27
N TYR A 318 -7.12 -14.63 9.45
CA TYR A 318 -5.73 -14.62 9.89
C TYR A 318 -5.49 -13.56 10.96
N SER A 319 -5.95 -12.34 10.72
CA SER A 319 -5.78 -11.21 11.64
C SER A 319 -6.43 -11.47 13.00
N SER A 320 -7.61 -12.07 13.02
CA SER A 320 -8.32 -12.45 14.25
C SER A 320 -7.56 -13.55 15.01
N SER A 321 -7.13 -14.59 14.30
CA SER A 321 -6.46 -15.75 14.92
C SER A 321 -5.06 -15.43 15.47
N HIS A 322 -4.34 -14.47 14.87
CA HIS A 322 -2.95 -14.12 15.19
C HIS A 322 -2.78 -12.73 15.81
N LYS A 323 -3.87 -12.10 16.30
CA LYS A 323 -3.85 -10.71 16.77
C LYS A 323 -2.73 -10.40 17.77
N ALA A 324 -2.50 -11.25 18.76
CA ALA A 324 -1.48 -11.03 19.78
C ALA A 324 -0.08 -11.06 19.17
N GLU A 325 0.19 -12.05 18.35
CA GLU A 325 1.48 -12.23 17.68
C GLU A 325 1.80 -11.04 16.75
N ILE A 326 0.82 -10.58 15.96
CA ILE A 326 0.96 -9.42 15.08
C ILE A 326 1.32 -8.17 15.89
N LYS A 327 0.56 -7.88 16.95
CA LYS A 327 0.81 -6.70 17.79
C LYS A 327 2.16 -6.76 18.50
N ASP A 328 2.57 -7.91 19.00
CA ASP A 328 3.86 -8.11 19.66
C ASP A 328 5.02 -7.95 18.66
N LEU A 329 4.87 -8.49 17.44
CA LEU A 329 5.85 -8.34 16.37
C LEU A 329 6.05 -6.86 16.01
N ILE A 330 4.96 -6.12 15.73
CA ILE A 330 5.02 -4.69 15.39
C ILE A 330 5.64 -3.87 16.52
N LYS A 331 5.21 -4.10 17.76
CA LYS A 331 5.77 -3.43 18.94
C LYS A 331 7.27 -3.67 19.08
N LYS A 332 7.72 -4.91 18.87
CA LYS A 332 9.15 -5.28 18.93
C LYS A 332 9.95 -4.59 17.84
N VAL A 333 9.43 -4.56 16.61
CA VAL A 333 10.10 -3.92 15.45
C VAL A 333 10.21 -2.41 15.66
N ASP A 334 9.14 -1.74 16.10
CA ASP A 334 9.17 -0.32 16.42
C ASP A 334 10.23 -0.01 17.50
N ALA A 335 10.26 -0.80 18.58
CA ALA A 335 11.25 -0.65 19.65
C ALA A 335 12.69 -0.88 19.15
N THR A 336 12.90 -1.88 18.30
CA THR A 336 14.22 -2.17 17.70
C THR A 336 14.69 -1.02 16.81
N THR A 337 13.81 -0.45 15.98
CA THR A 337 14.11 0.70 15.12
C THR A 337 14.52 1.91 15.96
N ILE A 338 13.77 2.23 17.01
CA ILE A 338 14.08 3.35 17.93
C ILE A 338 15.42 3.11 18.63
N ALA A 339 15.67 1.93 19.18
CA ALA A 339 16.91 1.59 19.88
C ALA A 339 18.14 1.68 18.96
N ARG A 340 18.02 1.20 17.71
CA ARG A 340 19.07 1.30 16.70
C ARG A 340 19.40 2.76 16.38
N GLY A 341 18.37 3.60 16.17
CA GLY A 341 18.58 5.03 15.93
C GLY A 341 19.17 5.78 17.11
N LEU A 342 18.89 5.34 18.35
CA LEU A 342 19.44 5.95 19.55
C LEU A 342 20.95 5.67 19.70
N ASN A 343 21.40 4.46 19.37
CA ASN A 343 22.79 4.05 19.45
C ASN A 343 23.17 3.22 18.21
N PRO A 344 23.36 3.86 17.04
CA PRO A 344 23.75 3.14 15.84
C PRO A 344 25.11 2.47 16.04
N SER A 345 25.20 1.18 15.73
CA SER A 345 26.45 0.44 15.72
C SER A 345 27.19 0.60 14.39
N VAL A 346 28.46 0.23 14.36
CA VAL A 346 29.25 0.23 13.10
C VAL A 346 28.66 -0.74 12.05
N ALA A 347 27.97 -1.77 12.52
CA ALA A 347 27.33 -2.77 11.67
C ALA A 347 25.97 -2.30 11.10
N ASP A 348 25.36 -1.27 11.68
CA ASP A 348 24.09 -0.76 11.21
C ASP A 348 24.26 -0.02 9.89
N SER A 349 23.52 -0.48 8.90
CA SER A 349 23.61 0.05 7.55
C SER A 349 22.22 0.26 6.95
N PHE A 350 22.17 1.09 5.92
CA PHE A 350 21.01 1.38 5.11
C PHE A 350 21.33 1.04 3.65
N ALA A 351 20.45 0.26 3.00
CA ALA A 351 20.64 -0.12 1.61
C ALA A 351 20.27 1.04 0.68
N VAL A 352 21.21 1.46 -0.16
CA VAL A 352 21.01 2.48 -1.20
C VAL A 352 21.00 1.89 -2.61
N ALA A 353 21.36 0.61 -2.75
CA ALA A 353 21.12 -0.19 -3.94
C ALA A 353 20.92 -1.65 -3.52
N TYR A 354 20.09 -2.38 -4.27
CA TYR A 354 19.73 -3.75 -3.95
C TYR A 354 19.39 -4.56 -5.20
N ALA A 355 19.35 -5.87 -5.06
CA ALA A 355 18.99 -6.81 -6.11
C ALA A 355 18.08 -7.91 -5.57
N GLY A 356 17.27 -8.47 -6.44
CA GLY A 356 16.42 -9.63 -6.15
C GLY A 356 17.23 -10.91 -6.01
N ARG A 357 16.76 -11.81 -5.17
CA ARG A 357 17.27 -13.17 -5.03
C ARG A 357 16.12 -14.17 -4.82
N PRO A 358 16.34 -15.46 -5.09
CA PRO A 358 15.34 -16.48 -4.79
C PRO A 358 14.94 -16.50 -3.31
N THR A 359 13.66 -16.77 -3.05
CA THR A 359 13.17 -17.14 -1.72
C THR A 359 13.66 -18.55 -1.36
N PRO A 360 13.64 -18.93 -0.06
CA PRO A 360 14.05 -20.28 0.36
C PRO A 360 13.25 -21.41 -0.30
N ASN A 361 11.97 -21.16 -0.62
CA ASN A 361 11.07 -22.16 -1.22
C ASN A 361 10.71 -21.77 -2.66
N ASN A 362 10.64 -22.77 -3.51
CA ASN A 362 10.08 -22.65 -4.85
C ASN A 362 8.56 -22.41 -4.78
N VAL A 363 8.00 -21.91 -5.88
CA VAL A 363 6.55 -21.75 -6.04
C VAL A 363 6.08 -22.65 -7.19
N THR A 364 4.85 -23.17 -7.05
CA THR A 364 4.16 -23.87 -8.11
C THR A 364 3.10 -22.95 -8.71
N ILE A 365 3.16 -22.74 -10.02
CA ILE A 365 2.23 -21.93 -10.79
C ILE A 365 1.47 -22.85 -11.74
N LYS A 366 0.15 -22.79 -11.68
CA LYS A 366 -0.73 -23.47 -12.66
C LYS A 366 -0.82 -22.59 -13.89
N THR A 367 -0.12 -22.95 -14.93
CA THR A 367 0.03 -22.12 -16.14
C THR A 367 -0.38 -22.84 -17.42
N PHE A 368 -0.05 -22.25 -18.53
CA PHE A 368 -0.26 -22.76 -19.87
C PHE A 368 1.06 -22.66 -20.65
N GLU A 369 1.28 -23.54 -21.62
CA GLU A 369 2.37 -23.32 -22.56
C GLU A 369 2.11 -22.07 -23.38
N ALA A 370 3.18 -21.35 -23.72
CA ALA A 370 3.14 -20.22 -24.62
C ALA A 370 3.64 -20.63 -26.00
N ASP A 371 2.96 -20.17 -27.05
CA ASP A 371 3.39 -20.29 -28.41
C ASP A 371 4.08 -18.99 -28.86
N ALA A 372 5.25 -19.07 -29.50
CA ALA A 372 5.92 -17.90 -30.03
C ALA A 372 5.14 -17.34 -31.23
N VAL A 373 5.03 -16.02 -31.30
CA VAL A 373 4.38 -15.28 -32.38
C VAL A 373 5.37 -14.25 -32.91
N GLU A 374 5.42 -14.08 -34.22
CA GLU A 374 6.23 -13.03 -34.81
C GLU A 374 5.56 -11.69 -34.61
N SER A 375 6.19 -10.81 -33.82
CA SER A 375 5.71 -9.43 -33.56
C SER A 375 6.89 -8.49 -33.27
N GLU A 376 6.81 -7.26 -33.76
CA GLU A 376 7.75 -6.20 -33.40
C GLU A 376 7.56 -5.77 -31.94
N ASN A 377 6.33 -5.88 -31.44
CA ASN A 377 6.00 -5.59 -30.04
C ASN A 377 6.43 -6.74 -29.12
N VAL A 378 7.38 -6.49 -28.25
CA VAL A 378 7.93 -7.48 -27.30
C VAL A 378 6.85 -8.15 -26.46
N TYR A 379 5.79 -7.41 -26.08
CA TYR A 379 4.68 -7.92 -25.27
C TYR A 379 3.69 -8.81 -26.06
N GLU A 380 3.75 -8.81 -27.38
CA GLU A 380 2.88 -9.60 -28.26
C GLU A 380 3.60 -10.80 -28.89
N ARG A 381 4.87 -11.04 -28.52
CA ARG A 381 5.68 -12.15 -29.07
C ARG A 381 5.26 -13.53 -28.59
N TYR A 382 4.32 -13.57 -27.65
CA TYR A 382 3.84 -14.82 -27.07
C TYR A 382 2.32 -14.85 -27.06
N LYS A 383 1.76 -16.02 -27.36
CA LYS A 383 0.34 -16.28 -27.25
C LYS A 383 0.11 -17.47 -26.34
N LYS A 384 -0.85 -17.32 -25.40
CA LYS A 384 -1.28 -18.42 -24.56
C LYS A 384 -1.85 -19.55 -25.40
N SER A 385 -1.36 -20.78 -25.22
CA SER A 385 -2.00 -21.99 -25.75
C SER A 385 -3.08 -22.51 -24.79
N ASP A 386 -3.84 -23.53 -25.24
CA ASP A 386 -4.81 -24.23 -24.37
C ASP A 386 -4.17 -25.40 -23.60
N ARG A 387 -2.87 -25.65 -23.80
CA ARG A 387 -2.13 -26.73 -23.13
C ARG A 387 -1.75 -26.28 -21.73
N ARG A 388 -2.43 -26.83 -20.72
CA ARG A 388 -2.12 -26.60 -19.31
C ARG A 388 -0.80 -27.24 -18.92
N LYS A 389 -0.07 -26.55 -18.04
CA LYS A 389 1.19 -27.01 -17.49
C LYS A 389 1.39 -26.43 -16.09
N ASP A 390 1.57 -27.29 -15.11
CA ASP A 390 1.98 -26.86 -13.79
C ASP A 390 3.50 -26.83 -13.72
N VAL A 391 4.07 -25.73 -13.24
CA VAL A 391 5.53 -25.57 -13.15
C VAL A 391 5.92 -25.18 -11.74
N THR A 392 6.93 -25.85 -11.21
CA THR A 392 7.56 -25.50 -9.92
C THR A 392 8.92 -24.87 -10.20
N VAL A 393 9.06 -23.62 -9.85
CA VAL A 393 10.21 -22.78 -10.21
C VAL A 393 10.71 -21.96 -9.04
N ILE A 394 11.95 -21.48 -9.14
CA ILE A 394 12.48 -20.51 -8.18
C ILE A 394 11.60 -19.25 -8.17
N TYR A 395 11.42 -18.67 -6.99
CA TYR A 395 10.66 -17.45 -6.81
C TYR A 395 11.58 -16.32 -6.36
N ILE A 396 11.76 -15.30 -7.21
CA ILE A 396 12.57 -14.13 -6.90
C ILE A 396 11.66 -13.08 -6.26
N ALA A 397 11.59 -13.12 -4.94
CA ALA A 397 10.74 -12.26 -4.10
C ALA A 397 11.38 -11.95 -2.74
N ASP A 398 12.69 -11.99 -2.69
CA ASP A 398 13.50 -11.48 -1.58
C ASP A 398 14.56 -10.54 -2.17
N TYR A 399 14.90 -9.49 -1.44
CA TYR A 399 15.87 -8.51 -1.90
C TYR A 399 16.98 -8.34 -0.85
N PHE A 400 18.18 -8.08 -1.33
CA PHE A 400 19.36 -7.85 -0.50
C PHE A 400 20.14 -6.63 -0.98
N ALA A 401 20.79 -5.95 -0.04
CA ALA A 401 21.60 -4.78 -0.36
C ALA A 401 22.82 -5.14 -1.20
N THR A 402 23.02 -4.48 -2.33
CA THR A 402 24.25 -4.52 -3.14
C THR A 402 25.18 -3.35 -2.83
N LYS A 403 24.62 -2.25 -2.29
CA LYS A 403 25.36 -1.09 -1.78
C LYS A 403 24.71 -0.59 -0.51
N ASN A 404 25.51 -0.40 0.52
CA ASN A 404 25.09 0.13 1.82
C ASN A 404 25.76 1.47 2.12
N THR A 405 25.08 2.27 2.94
CA THR A 405 25.63 3.42 3.65
C THR A 405 25.46 3.22 5.15
N LYS A 406 26.21 3.96 5.97
CA LYS A 406 26.05 3.90 7.44
C LYS A 406 24.71 4.46 7.85
N PHE A 407 24.01 3.74 8.74
CA PHE A 407 22.80 4.24 9.38
C PHE A 407 23.21 5.28 10.44
N PRO A 408 22.74 6.53 10.38
CA PRO A 408 23.19 7.59 11.29
C PRO A 408 22.35 7.66 12.56
N PHE A 409 22.86 8.34 13.56
CA PHE A 409 22.13 8.81 14.74
C PHE A 409 21.10 9.88 14.38
N ALA A 410 21.51 10.83 13.52
CA ALA A 410 20.63 11.90 13.06
C ALA A 410 21.09 12.46 11.70
N TYR A 411 20.18 13.12 11.03
CA TYR A 411 20.44 13.98 9.86
C TYR A 411 20.29 15.44 10.27
N ILE A 412 21.21 16.31 9.82
CA ILE A 412 21.10 17.78 9.97
C ILE A 412 20.99 18.39 8.58
N LEU A 413 19.95 19.18 8.38
CA LEU A 413 19.71 19.92 7.15
C LEU A 413 20.39 21.29 7.27
N SER A 414 21.32 21.59 6.36
CA SER A 414 21.98 22.89 6.29
C SER A 414 21.14 23.96 5.61
N ILE A 415 20.01 23.56 5.00
CA ILE A 415 19.09 24.42 4.29
C ILE A 415 17.70 24.26 4.90
N PRO A 416 17.06 25.35 5.38
CA PRO A 416 15.72 25.31 5.98
C PRO A 416 14.63 25.34 4.91
N ASP A 417 14.63 24.39 3.98
CA ASP A 417 13.67 24.30 2.90
C ASP A 417 12.28 23.87 3.41
N PRO A 418 11.25 24.74 3.31
CA PRO A 418 9.91 24.42 3.79
C PRO A 418 9.27 23.22 3.09
N ASP A 419 9.54 22.99 1.81
CA ASP A 419 8.95 21.88 1.05
C ASP A 419 9.48 20.55 1.57
N VAL A 420 10.82 20.46 1.79
CA VAL A 420 11.45 19.28 2.41
C VAL A 420 10.89 19.03 3.82
N ILE A 421 10.82 20.06 4.65
CA ILE A 421 10.32 19.94 6.03
C ILE A 421 8.85 19.53 6.05
N ASN A 422 8.02 20.11 5.19
CA ASN A 422 6.60 19.78 5.10
C ASN A 422 6.37 18.34 4.65
N VAL A 423 7.16 17.84 3.70
CA VAL A 423 7.08 16.43 3.26
C VAL A 423 7.47 15.50 4.41
N LEU A 424 8.59 15.74 5.11
CA LEU A 424 9.00 14.95 6.27
C LEU A 424 7.90 14.91 7.34
N LYS A 425 7.32 16.06 7.69
CA LYS A 425 6.22 16.16 8.67
C LYS A 425 4.95 15.47 8.18
N ALA A 426 4.62 15.56 6.90
CA ALA A 426 3.46 14.90 6.32
C ALA A 426 3.59 13.36 6.37
N HIS A 427 4.82 12.83 6.27
CA HIS A 427 5.09 11.42 6.53
C HIS A 427 4.93 11.01 8.00
N GLY A 428 4.83 11.97 8.92
CA GLY A 428 4.78 11.72 10.37
C GLY A 428 6.16 11.62 11.01
N ILE A 429 7.22 12.03 10.30
CA ILE A 429 8.57 12.08 10.83
C ILE A 429 8.69 13.26 11.78
N VAL A 430 9.26 13.01 12.97
CA VAL A 430 9.55 14.05 13.95
C VAL A 430 10.78 14.84 13.45
N VAL A 431 10.55 16.13 13.24
CA VAL A 431 11.59 17.10 12.88
C VAL A 431 11.79 18.03 14.06
N GLU A 432 13.05 18.32 14.39
CA GLU A 432 13.43 19.15 15.51
C GLU A 432 14.26 20.34 15.02
N LYS A 433 14.41 21.37 15.85
CA LYS A 433 15.34 22.50 15.64
C LYS A 433 16.40 22.51 16.71
N LEU A 434 17.64 22.85 16.33
CA LEU A 434 18.73 23.11 17.28
C LEU A 434 18.40 24.31 18.15
N ASP A 435 18.46 24.15 19.48
CA ASP A 435 18.24 25.25 20.42
C ASP A 435 19.40 26.22 20.45
N ASN A 436 20.63 25.74 20.20
CA ASN A 436 21.87 26.50 20.23
C ASN A 436 22.74 26.17 19.03
N THR A 437 23.65 27.08 18.67
CA THR A 437 24.75 26.81 17.73
C THR A 437 25.60 25.68 18.29
N ILE A 438 25.94 24.69 17.47
CA ILE A 438 26.73 23.52 17.86
C ILE A 438 27.74 23.14 16.79
N THR A 439 28.94 22.73 17.21
CA THR A 439 29.93 22.14 16.32
C THR A 439 29.93 20.64 16.46
N LEU A 440 29.80 19.92 15.34
CA LEU A 440 29.68 18.46 15.30
C LEU A 440 30.61 17.85 14.27
N ASP A 441 31.08 16.63 14.56
CA ASP A 441 31.74 15.78 13.58
C ASP A 441 30.63 15.05 12.77
N VAL A 442 30.63 15.26 11.47
CA VAL A 442 29.60 14.78 10.55
C VAL A 442 30.18 14.10 9.32
N ASP A 443 29.40 13.23 8.71
CA ASP A 443 29.70 12.74 7.38
C ASP A 443 28.94 13.63 6.36
N LYS A 444 29.72 14.31 5.50
CA LYS A 444 29.28 15.15 4.40
C LYS A 444 29.34 14.37 3.10
N PHE A 445 28.28 14.40 2.29
CA PHE A 445 28.31 13.80 0.96
C PHE A 445 28.86 14.81 -0.07
N VAL A 446 29.97 14.43 -0.70
CA VAL A 446 30.61 15.20 -1.79
C VAL A 446 30.11 14.62 -3.10
N ILE A 447 29.46 15.47 -3.89
CA ILE A 447 28.92 15.09 -5.20
C ILE A 447 30.04 15.10 -6.22
N GLU A 448 30.24 14.01 -6.93
CA GLU A 448 31.21 13.86 -8.03
C GLU A 448 30.51 13.96 -9.39
N ASP A 449 29.22 13.50 -9.48
CA ASP A 449 28.44 13.58 -10.71
C ASP A 449 26.93 13.50 -10.41
N ILE A 450 26.11 14.07 -11.30
CA ILE A 450 24.64 13.99 -11.30
C ILE A 450 24.22 13.28 -12.58
N LYS A 451 23.49 12.17 -12.45
CA LYS A 451 23.03 11.34 -13.56
C LYS A 451 21.52 11.50 -13.75
N PRO A 452 21.08 12.31 -14.72
CA PRO A 452 19.66 12.42 -15.03
C PRO A 452 19.15 11.15 -15.72
N ILE A 453 17.90 10.80 -15.40
CA ILE A 453 17.15 9.76 -16.11
C ILE A 453 16.46 10.42 -17.31
N SER A 454 16.72 9.92 -18.51
CA SER A 454 16.27 10.53 -19.76
C SER A 454 14.76 10.48 -19.99
N ARG A 455 14.00 9.72 -19.18
CA ARG A 455 12.56 9.55 -19.32
C ARG A 455 11.81 10.35 -18.26
N LEU A 456 10.88 11.20 -18.70
CA LEU A 456 9.93 11.87 -17.81
C LEU A 456 9.04 10.82 -17.11
N SER A 457 8.94 10.91 -15.78
CA SER A 457 8.12 10.03 -14.96
C SER A 457 7.42 10.84 -13.87
N GLN A 458 6.10 10.75 -13.79
CA GLN A 458 5.28 11.41 -12.76
C GLN A 458 5.54 12.93 -12.65
N GLY A 459 5.77 13.61 -13.78
CA GLY A 459 6.09 15.02 -13.81
C GLY A 459 7.57 15.37 -13.55
N HIS A 460 8.43 14.39 -13.27
CA HIS A 460 9.83 14.57 -12.90
C HIS A 460 10.79 13.99 -13.95
N TYR A 461 11.90 14.67 -14.18
CA TYR A 461 13.12 14.07 -14.70
C TYR A 461 13.98 13.70 -13.49
N ASN A 462 13.80 12.45 -13.04
CA ASN A 462 14.50 11.95 -11.88
C ASN A 462 16.02 11.92 -12.13
N GLU A 463 16.81 12.05 -11.05
CA GLU A 463 18.26 11.96 -11.14
C GLU A 463 18.87 11.23 -9.96
N THR A 464 20.08 10.72 -10.16
CA THR A 464 20.85 10.02 -9.14
C THR A 464 22.21 10.68 -8.94
N LEU A 465 22.67 10.69 -7.68
CA LEU A 465 23.98 11.25 -7.33
C LEU A 465 25.06 10.18 -7.31
N GLN A 466 26.21 10.51 -7.92
CA GLN A 466 27.47 9.80 -7.69
C GLN A 466 28.35 10.63 -6.76
N GLY A 467 29.01 9.99 -5.82
CA GLY A 467 29.84 10.68 -4.84
C GLY A 467 30.18 9.80 -3.64
N LYS A 468 30.74 10.44 -2.62
CA LYS A 468 31.21 9.75 -1.41
C LYS A 468 31.03 10.60 -0.16
N PHE A 469 30.90 9.93 0.97
CA PHE A 469 30.94 10.58 2.27
C PHE A 469 32.37 10.87 2.70
N VAL A 470 32.60 12.09 3.23
CA VAL A 470 33.83 12.52 3.84
C VAL A 470 33.54 13.11 5.22
N LYS A 471 34.44 12.92 6.19
CA LYS A 471 34.29 13.49 7.52
C LYS A 471 34.58 14.97 7.51
N GLU A 472 33.80 15.73 8.26
CA GLU A 472 33.97 17.17 8.45
C GLU A 472 33.55 17.54 9.88
N THR A 473 34.33 18.41 10.51
CA THR A 473 33.89 19.11 11.73
C THR A 473 33.23 20.43 11.30
N LYS A 474 31.93 20.57 11.57
CA LYS A 474 31.12 21.67 11.06
C LYS A 474 30.28 22.31 12.15
N GLU A 475 30.22 23.64 12.13
CA GLU A 475 29.30 24.42 12.94
C GLU A 475 27.92 24.51 12.26
N PHE A 476 26.87 24.26 13.05
CA PHE A 476 25.47 24.44 12.67
C PHE A 476 24.81 25.49 13.56
N PRO A 477 24.21 26.54 13.00
CA PRO A 477 23.60 27.60 13.79
C PRO A 477 22.34 27.11 14.50
N ALA A 478 21.97 27.78 15.60
CA ALA A 478 20.67 27.61 16.24
C ALA A 478 19.55 27.75 15.20
N GLY A 479 18.51 26.94 15.31
CA GLY A 479 17.39 26.87 14.37
C GLY A 479 17.60 25.95 13.16
N SER A 480 18.81 25.37 12.97
CA SER A 480 19.01 24.32 11.96
C SER A 480 18.12 23.12 12.25
N TYR A 481 17.58 22.49 11.19
CA TYR A 481 16.71 21.32 11.35
C TYR A 481 17.52 20.05 11.55
N ILE A 482 17.02 19.20 12.46
CA ILE A 482 17.59 17.89 12.75
C ILE A 482 16.47 16.83 12.73
N VAL A 483 16.78 15.67 12.16
CA VAL A 483 15.91 14.49 12.11
C VAL A 483 16.64 13.32 12.75
N ARG A 484 16.22 12.92 13.95
CA ARG A 484 16.78 11.76 14.63
C ARG A 484 16.20 10.48 14.04
N THR A 485 17.04 9.47 13.90
CA THR A 485 16.59 8.14 13.44
C THR A 485 16.00 7.30 14.58
N SER A 486 16.17 7.74 15.84
CA SER A 486 15.58 7.12 17.03
C SER A 486 14.06 7.38 17.16
N GLN A 487 13.32 7.09 16.11
CA GLN A 487 11.86 7.18 16.01
C GLN A 487 11.32 5.99 15.22
N LYS A 488 10.03 5.64 15.37
CA LYS A 488 9.41 4.52 14.63
C LYS A 488 9.67 4.58 13.13
N LEU A 489 9.72 5.80 12.58
CA LEU A 489 9.94 6.08 11.17
C LEU A 489 11.41 6.35 10.81
N GLY A 490 12.36 5.87 11.63
CA GLY A 490 13.79 6.11 11.42
C GLY A 490 14.32 5.62 10.07
N TYR A 491 13.84 4.46 9.60
CA TYR A 491 14.18 3.95 8.26
C TYR A 491 13.57 4.78 7.14
N LEU A 492 12.33 5.23 7.30
CA LEU A 492 11.69 6.12 6.32
C LEU A 492 12.40 7.48 6.26
N ALA A 493 12.80 8.03 7.41
CA ALA A 493 13.61 9.26 7.46
C ALA A 493 14.92 9.09 6.70
N SER A 494 15.61 7.95 6.88
CA SER A 494 16.82 7.63 6.12
C SER A 494 16.53 7.49 4.63
N TYR A 495 15.44 6.84 4.26
CA TYR A 495 15.05 6.68 2.85
C TYR A 495 14.87 8.03 2.15
N LEU A 496 14.18 8.96 2.81
CA LEU A 496 13.92 10.29 2.26
C LEU A 496 15.17 11.18 2.19
N LEU A 497 16.11 11.04 3.13
CA LEU A 497 17.22 11.97 3.29
C LEU A 497 18.57 11.47 2.75
N GLU A 498 18.73 10.17 2.46
CA GLU A 498 19.96 9.64 1.88
C GLU A 498 20.15 10.12 0.43
N PRO A 499 21.35 10.66 0.08
CA PRO A 499 21.60 11.25 -1.23
C PRO A 499 21.53 10.25 -2.38
N GLN A 500 21.73 8.97 -2.12
CA GLN A 500 21.77 7.90 -3.12
C GLN A 500 20.58 6.93 -3.02
N SER A 501 19.56 7.29 -2.24
CA SER A 501 18.32 6.53 -2.17
C SER A 501 17.60 6.57 -3.53
N ASP A 502 17.10 5.43 -3.97
CA ASP A 502 16.42 5.25 -5.26
C ASP A 502 14.98 5.83 -5.29
N ASP A 503 14.51 6.31 -4.14
CA ASP A 503 13.17 6.89 -3.98
C ASP A 503 13.15 8.03 -2.94
N GLY A 504 14.32 8.55 -2.56
CA GLY A 504 14.43 9.65 -1.61
C GLY A 504 14.05 11.00 -2.21
N LEU A 505 14.06 12.04 -1.38
CA LEU A 505 13.74 13.41 -1.81
C LEU A 505 14.72 13.95 -2.86
N MET A 506 15.97 13.46 -2.87
CA MET A 506 16.92 13.76 -3.91
C MET A 506 16.46 13.21 -5.27
N PHE A 507 16.05 11.93 -5.31
CA PHE A 507 15.56 11.29 -6.52
C PHE A 507 14.33 12.02 -7.11
N TRP A 508 13.48 12.62 -6.25
CA TRP A 508 12.27 13.36 -6.62
C TRP A 508 12.49 14.87 -6.75
N ASN A 509 13.73 15.34 -6.98
CA ASN A 509 14.11 16.71 -7.34
C ASN A 509 13.89 17.78 -6.26
N PHE A 510 13.71 17.42 -4.99
CA PHE A 510 13.53 18.41 -3.91
C PHE A 510 14.80 19.21 -3.60
N PHE A 511 15.97 18.69 -3.96
CA PHE A 511 17.27 19.30 -3.62
C PHE A 511 18.00 19.91 -4.82
N ASP A 512 17.55 19.75 -6.06
CA ASP A 512 18.25 20.11 -7.29
C ASP A 512 18.80 21.55 -7.29
N ARG A 513 17.97 22.51 -6.86
CA ARG A 513 18.33 23.94 -6.81
C ARG A 513 19.49 24.27 -5.86
N TYR A 514 19.89 23.34 -5.01
CA TYR A 514 20.94 23.50 -4.02
C TYR A 514 22.25 22.81 -4.39
N LEU A 515 22.32 22.12 -5.52
CA LEU A 515 23.44 21.26 -5.87
C LEU A 515 24.44 21.93 -6.80
N VAL A 516 24.01 22.85 -7.65
CA VAL A 516 24.82 23.43 -8.74
C VAL A 516 24.95 24.93 -8.57
N PRO A 517 26.17 25.44 -8.38
CA PRO A 517 26.41 26.88 -8.37
C PRO A 517 26.34 27.46 -9.79
N GLN A 518 25.83 28.69 -9.93
CA GLN A 518 25.56 29.34 -11.22
C GLN A 518 26.81 29.46 -12.14
N TRP A 519 28.00 29.64 -11.57
CA TRP A 519 29.22 29.98 -12.34
C TRP A 519 30.37 29.01 -12.12
N SER A 520 30.14 27.87 -11.47
CA SER A 520 31.18 26.88 -11.18
C SER A 520 30.91 25.57 -11.89
N LYS A 521 31.97 24.83 -12.22
CA LYS A 521 31.88 23.42 -12.67
C LYS A 521 31.79 22.43 -11.49
N ASN A 522 32.02 22.91 -10.26
CA ASN A 522 31.98 22.07 -9.07
C ASN A 522 30.58 22.09 -8.47
N PHE A 523 30.14 20.96 -7.92
CA PHE A 523 28.91 20.87 -7.18
C PHE A 523 29.04 21.44 -5.77
N TYR A 524 27.93 21.95 -5.21
CA TYR A 524 27.83 22.14 -3.77
C TYR A 524 27.74 20.77 -3.07
N PRO A 525 28.18 20.66 -1.80
CA PRO A 525 27.90 19.46 -1.02
C PRO A 525 26.39 19.22 -0.93
N TYR A 526 26.00 17.95 -0.87
CA TYR A 526 24.61 17.60 -0.58
C TYR A 526 24.17 18.26 0.74
N PRO A 527 23.00 18.90 0.81
CA PRO A 527 22.64 19.78 1.93
C PRO A 527 22.21 19.06 3.21
N VAL A 528 22.29 17.72 3.26
CA VAL A 528 21.96 16.91 4.43
C VAL A 528 23.24 16.22 4.94
N TYR A 529 23.55 16.43 6.20
CA TYR A 529 24.73 15.89 6.88
C TYR A 529 24.32 14.78 7.84
N LYS A 530 25.16 13.75 8.00
CA LYS A 530 24.92 12.63 8.92
C LYS A 530 25.74 12.78 10.20
N VAL A 531 25.08 12.71 11.34
CA VAL A 531 25.71 12.52 12.65
C VAL A 531 25.72 11.02 12.92
N ILE A 532 26.90 10.41 12.95
CA ILE A 532 27.02 8.94 13.02
C ILE A 532 26.91 8.43 14.45
N GLY A 533 27.56 9.06 15.39
CA GLY A 533 27.58 8.63 16.80
C GLY A 533 26.52 9.35 17.63
N ASN A 534 26.09 8.68 18.71
CA ASN A 534 25.23 9.30 19.72
C ASN A 534 25.95 10.51 20.34
N THR A 535 25.31 11.66 20.30
CA THR A 535 25.84 12.94 20.78
C THR A 535 24.71 13.71 21.45
N GLU A 536 25.01 14.36 22.58
CA GLU A 536 24.05 15.24 23.24
C GLU A 536 23.82 16.50 22.38
N ILE A 537 22.59 16.64 21.90
CA ILE A 537 22.15 17.77 21.09
C ILE A 537 20.85 18.29 21.69
N LYS A 538 20.83 19.55 22.13
CA LYS A 538 19.62 20.22 22.65
C LYS A 538 18.75 20.69 21.49
N THR A 539 17.50 20.30 21.53
CA THR A 539 16.56 20.54 20.43
C THR A 539 15.14 20.76 20.93
N THR A 540 14.36 21.49 20.15
CA THR A 540 12.91 21.65 20.32
C THR A 540 12.19 21.06 19.10
N ILE A 541 11.10 20.33 19.34
CA ILE A 541 10.28 19.74 18.25
C ILE A 541 9.65 20.86 17.43
N GLU A 542 9.82 20.79 16.11
CA GLU A 542 9.17 21.66 15.15
C GLU A 542 7.68 21.27 15.02
N LYS A 543 6.77 22.18 15.36
CA LYS A 543 5.33 21.98 15.35
C LYS A 543 4.71 22.06 13.95
#